data_ddf77a0471707160788e4436e80e3e66
#
_entry.id   ddf77a0471707160788e4436e80e3e66
#
_cell.length_a   1.000
_cell.length_b   1.000
_cell.length_c   1.000
_cell.angle_alpha   90.00
_cell.angle_beta   90.00
_cell.angle_gamma   90.00
#
_symmetry.space_group_name_H-M   'P 1'
#
loop_
_entity.id
_entity.type
_entity.pdbx_description
1 polymer ?
#
loop_
_entity_poly.entity_id
_entity_poly.type
_entity_poly.pdbx_seq_one_letter_code
_entity_poly.pdbx_strand_id
1 'polypeptide(L)' 'MRPYLAMVVTDNTRVIVKQECKSLQEAISLAYSVPELGRYDLVVYRQEDDSEIVKYSFTTIWGIT' A
#
# COMPACT_ATOMS: atom_id res chain seq x y z
N MET A 1 -0.91 -8.15 17.40
CA MET A 1 -1.81 -8.04 16.23
C MET A 1 -1.52 -6.75 15.48
N ARG A 2 -1.42 -6.83 14.17
CA ARG A 2 -1.17 -5.65 13.35
C ARG A 2 -2.50 -5.08 12.84
N PRO A 3 -2.80 -3.82 13.12
CA PRO A 3 -4.10 -3.24 12.82
C PRO A 3 -4.34 -2.94 11.34
N TYR A 4 -3.30 -2.92 10.53
CA TYR A 4 -3.43 -2.51 9.14
C TYR A 4 -3.04 -3.61 8.17
N LEU A 5 -3.69 -3.62 7.02
CA LEU A 5 -3.32 -4.50 5.92
C LEU A 5 -2.98 -3.62 4.73
N ALA A 6 -1.74 -3.69 4.28
CA ALA A 6 -1.27 -2.92 3.15
C ALA A 6 -1.23 -3.80 1.91
N MET A 7 -1.72 -3.27 0.80
CA MET A 7 -1.67 -3.95 -0.48
C MET A 7 -1.10 -3.03 -1.54
N VAL A 8 -0.19 -3.55 -2.34
CA VAL A 8 0.31 -2.85 -3.51
C VAL A 8 -0.37 -3.46 -4.72
N VAL A 9 -1.09 -2.63 -5.46
CA VAL A 9 -1.97 -3.08 -6.55
C VAL A 9 -1.58 -2.39 -7.83
N THR A 10 -1.48 -3.14 -8.91
CA THR A 10 -1.17 -2.58 -10.23
C THR A 10 -2.42 -1.95 -10.85
N ASP A 11 -2.22 -1.28 -11.98
CA ASP A 11 -3.30 -0.65 -12.74
C ASP A 11 -4.42 -1.62 -13.10
N ASN A 12 -4.11 -2.90 -13.21
CA ASN A 12 -5.09 -3.91 -13.56
C ASN A 12 -5.70 -4.57 -12.33
N THR A 13 -5.59 -3.91 -11.17
CA THR A 13 -6.10 -4.42 -9.90
C THR A 13 -5.44 -5.73 -9.48
N ARG A 14 -4.27 -5.98 -9.98
CA ARG A 14 -3.51 -7.16 -9.61
C ARG A 14 -2.70 -6.87 -8.36
N VAL A 15 -2.90 -7.67 -7.32
CA VAL A 15 -2.19 -7.51 -6.06
C VAL A 15 -0.77 -8.04 -6.22
N ILE A 16 0.22 -7.18 -6.02
CA ILE A 16 1.63 -7.57 -6.07
C ILE A 16 2.12 -7.98 -4.70
N VAL A 17 1.78 -7.20 -3.68
CA VAL A 17 2.22 -7.44 -2.31
C VAL A 17 1.06 -7.21 -1.38
N LYS A 18 0.96 -8.06 -0.37
CA LYS A 18 -0.07 -7.94 0.65
C LYS A 18 0.59 -8.26 1.99
N GLN A 19 0.57 -7.32 2.90
CA GLN A 19 1.29 -7.48 4.16
C GLN A 19 0.61 -6.75 5.30
N GLU A 20 0.59 -7.38 6.47
CA GLU A 20 0.08 -6.75 7.68
C GLU A 20 1.11 -5.76 8.20
N CYS A 21 0.63 -4.62 8.65
CA CYS A 21 1.50 -3.54 9.12
C CYS A 21 1.03 -3.00 10.45
N LYS A 22 1.96 -2.49 11.24
CA LYS A 22 1.66 -1.90 12.54
C LYS A 22 1.22 -0.46 12.43
N SER A 23 1.64 0.22 11.39
CA SER A 23 1.38 1.65 11.23
C SER A 23 1.27 2.00 9.75
N LEU A 24 0.75 3.20 9.48
CA LEU A 24 0.69 3.71 8.11
C LEU A 24 2.09 3.94 7.55
N GLN A 25 3.02 4.38 8.41
CA GLN A 25 4.38 4.61 7.97
C GLN A 25 5.03 3.31 7.51
N GLU A 26 4.76 2.21 8.20
CA GLU A 26 5.27 0.91 7.81
C GLU A 26 4.71 0.51 6.45
N ALA A 27 3.43 0.78 6.21
CA ALA A 27 2.80 0.49 4.93
C ALA A 27 3.42 1.29 3.79
N ILE A 28 3.71 2.56 4.03
CA ILE A 28 4.34 3.41 3.03
C ILE A 28 5.74 2.91 2.72
N SER A 29 6.47 2.50 3.75
CA SER A 29 7.80 1.93 3.56
C SER A 29 7.76 0.67 2.71
N LEU A 30 6.71 -0.13 2.88
CA LEU A 30 6.53 -1.32 2.06
C LEU A 30 6.41 -0.94 0.58
N ALA A 31 5.64 0.10 0.29
CA ALA A 31 5.46 0.53 -1.10
C ALA A 31 6.78 0.97 -1.73
N TYR A 32 7.61 1.67 -0.97
CA TYR A 32 8.92 2.10 -1.47
C TYR A 32 9.86 0.94 -1.71
N SER A 33 9.65 -0.18 -1.04
CA SER A 33 10.53 -1.33 -1.17
C SER A 33 10.17 -2.21 -2.37
N VAL A 34 9.04 -1.97 -3.01
CA VAL A 34 8.62 -2.74 -4.17
C VAL A 34 9.43 -2.30 -5.38
N PRO A 35 10.18 -3.23 -6.02
CA PRO A 35 11.04 -2.87 -7.15
C PRO A 35 10.29 -2.78 -8.48
N GLU A 36 9.02 -2.53 -8.43
CA GLU A 36 8.18 -2.48 -9.61
C GLU A 36 8.31 -1.13 -10.30
N LEU A 37 8.45 -1.16 -11.61
CA LEU A 37 8.62 0.05 -12.41
C LEU A 37 7.33 0.54 -13.06
N GLY A 38 6.28 -0.26 -13.01
CA GLY A 38 5.00 0.14 -13.55
C GLY A 38 4.22 0.99 -12.56
N ARG A 39 3.03 1.36 -12.95
CA ARG A 39 2.14 2.09 -12.07
C ARG A 39 1.52 1.14 -11.05
N TYR A 40 1.42 1.61 -9.83
CA TYR A 40 0.72 0.87 -8.80
C TYR A 40 0.20 1.81 -7.74
N ASP A 41 -0.74 1.31 -6.94
CA ASP A 41 -1.32 2.03 -5.82
C ASP A 41 -1.00 1.27 -4.55
N LEU A 42 -0.80 2.03 -3.48
CA LEU A 42 -0.75 1.46 -2.14
C LEU A 42 -2.10 1.69 -1.50
N VAL A 43 -2.75 0.62 -1.09
CA VAL A 43 -4.04 0.68 -0.42
C VAL A 43 -3.89 0.10 0.96
N VAL A 44 -4.32 0.84 1.97
CA VAL A 44 -4.21 0.40 3.36
C VAL A 44 -5.61 0.24 3.94
N TYR A 45 -5.87 -0.93 4.49
CA TYR A 45 -7.14 -1.24 5.13
C TYR A 45 -6.94 -1.41 6.63
N ARG A 46 -7.96 -1.06 7.38
CA ARG A 46 -8.00 -1.37 8.79
C ARG A 46 -8.56 -2.77 8.94
N GLN A 47 -7.82 -3.66 9.57
CA GLN A 47 -8.21 -5.06 9.66
C GLN A 47 -9.43 -5.32 10.55
N GLU A 48 -9.70 -4.41 11.47
CA GLU A 48 -10.83 -4.56 12.38
C GLU A 48 -12.15 -4.67 11.63
N ASP A 49 -12.34 -3.87 10.60
CA ASP A 49 -13.61 -3.82 9.87
C ASP A 49 -13.42 -3.81 8.36
N ASP A 50 -12.22 -4.05 7.88
CA ASP A 50 -11.89 -4.07 6.45
C ASP A 50 -12.17 -2.75 5.74
N SER A 51 -12.21 -1.65 6.48
CA SER A 51 -12.43 -0.35 5.85
C SER A 51 -11.14 0.16 5.24
N GLU A 52 -11.25 0.74 4.05
CA GLU A 52 -10.12 1.38 3.41
C GLU A 52 -9.82 2.68 4.14
N ILE A 53 -8.59 2.82 4.62
CA ILE A 53 -8.18 4.00 5.36
C ILE A 53 -7.59 5.04 4.43
N VAL A 54 -6.68 4.60 3.55
CA VAL A 54 -5.95 5.51 2.69
C VAL A 54 -5.54 4.79 1.42
N LYS A 55 -5.45 5.55 0.34
CA LYS A 55 -4.99 5.05 -0.94
C LYS A 55 -4.03 6.05 -1.53
N TYR A 56 -2.79 5.62 -1.78
CA TYR A 56 -1.77 6.44 -2.40
C TYR A 56 -1.51 5.93 -3.81
N SER A 57 -1.55 6.81 -4.79
CA SER A 57 -1.18 6.43 -6.14
C SER A 57 0.34 6.37 -6.25
N PHE A 58 0.81 5.62 -7.22
CA PHE A 58 2.24 5.55 -7.52
C PHE A 58 2.82 6.95 -7.72
N THR A 59 2.10 7.77 -8.47
CA THR A 59 2.56 9.13 -8.75
C THR A 59 2.75 9.92 -7.46
N THR A 60 1.84 9.77 -6.51
CA THR A 60 1.95 10.47 -5.24
C THR A 60 3.19 10.02 -4.46
N ILE A 61 3.41 8.71 -4.39
CA ILE A 61 4.53 8.17 -3.63
C ILE A 61 5.87 8.60 -4.22
N TRP A 62 6.03 8.47 -5.52
CA TRP A 62 7.30 8.79 -6.17
C TRP A 62 7.44 10.27 -6.52
N GLY A 63 6.34 10.98 -6.57
CA GLY A 63 6.35 12.39 -6.92
C GLY A 63 6.89 13.29 -5.84
N ILE A 64 7.05 12.79 -4.64
CA ILE A 64 7.54 13.59 -3.52
C ILE A 64 9.07 13.59 -3.42
N THR A 65 9.72 12.87 -4.29
CA THR A 65 11.19 12.83 -4.28
C THR A 65 11.82 14.05 -4.94
#